data_4c184c3b7b76bea68eed38cf6ab76a0c
#
_entry.id   4c184c3b7b76bea68eed38cf6ab76a0c
#
_cell.length_a   1.000
_cell.length_b   1.000
_cell.length_c   1.000
_cell.angle_alpha   90.00
_cell.angle_beta   90.00
_cell.angle_gamma   90.00
#
_symmetry.space_group_name_H-M   'P 1'
#
loop_
_entity.id
_entity.type
_entity.pdbx_description
1 polymer ?
#
loop_
_entity_poly.entity_id
_entity_poly.type
_entity_poly.pdbx_seq_one_letter_code
_entity_poly.pdbx_strand_id
1 'polypeptide(L)'
;RGVISAIGDGPLQVGITGNRVGPEHGFGHIMGWYHEEPVLLIKASQGNRSIGWDFYPPGSPQYVVGDMTYAGYGETPNKWLTTDTNPTPVTWYAGKQYDECFLDESDWAPAGAGFDAVTNAADVLANFDTLYPDWAAQGYEIAGFVWWQGHKDHTDGVYAPRYEQNLVNLIQSLRTDFNAPNAPFVVASIGFGGGAVGDKPANYQLVHNGQMAVGDPAQYPGFAGTVKSVNTLPYWRTL
;
A
#
# COMPACT_ATOMS: atom_id res chain seq x y z
N ARG A 1 -13.78 -18.76 8.02
CA ARG A 1 -13.12 -17.44 7.96
C ARG A 1 -12.38 -17.35 6.65
N GLY A 2 -12.79 -16.45 5.77
CA GLY A 2 -12.28 -16.38 4.40
C GLY A 2 -11.22 -15.29 4.24
N VAL A 3 -10.26 -15.56 3.35
CA VAL A 3 -9.36 -14.54 2.82
C VAL A 3 -9.74 -14.35 1.37
N ILE A 4 -10.01 -13.11 0.96
CA ILE A 4 -10.18 -12.76 -0.43
C ILE A 4 -8.85 -12.31 -0.98
N SER A 5 -8.47 -12.86 -2.12
CA SER A 5 -7.40 -12.34 -2.95
C SER A 5 -7.97 -12.02 -4.34
N ALA A 6 -7.30 -11.16 -5.08
CA ALA A 6 -7.65 -10.85 -6.48
C ALA A 6 -7.73 -12.09 -7.40
N ILE A 7 -7.38 -13.27 -6.92
CA ILE A 7 -7.31 -14.51 -7.68
C ILE A 7 -8.32 -15.54 -7.14
N GLY A 8 -8.99 -15.26 -6.03
CA GLY A 8 -10.00 -16.13 -5.43
C GLY A 8 -10.29 -15.79 -3.98
N ASP A 9 -11.42 -16.24 -3.53
CA ASP A 9 -11.87 -16.14 -2.14
C ASP A 9 -11.85 -17.53 -1.49
N GLY A 10 -11.73 -17.58 -0.19
CA GLY A 10 -11.73 -18.83 0.55
C GLY A 10 -11.09 -18.74 1.93
N PRO A 11 -11.01 -19.88 2.63
CA PRO A 11 -10.30 -19.95 3.90
C PRO A 11 -8.84 -19.54 3.74
N LEU A 12 -8.27 -18.95 4.81
CA LEU A 12 -6.85 -18.61 4.84
C LEU A 12 -5.99 -19.84 4.63
N GLN A 13 -5.24 -19.87 3.55
CA GLN A 13 -4.42 -21.01 3.16
C GLN A 13 -3.09 -20.57 2.55
N VAL A 14 -2.20 -21.51 2.36
CA VAL A 14 -0.93 -21.30 1.65
C VAL A 14 -1.22 -20.90 0.20
N GLY A 15 -0.53 -19.87 -0.26
CA GLY A 15 -0.84 -19.10 -1.46
C GLY A 15 -1.05 -19.87 -2.75
N ILE A 16 -1.79 -19.24 -3.62
CA ILE A 16 -2.32 -19.80 -4.89
C ILE A 16 -1.20 -20.10 -5.91
N THR A 17 -0.08 -19.39 -5.84
CA THR A 17 1.07 -19.60 -6.74
C THR A 17 2.17 -20.42 -6.08
N GLY A 18 1.97 -21.71 -5.98
CA GLY A 18 2.95 -22.65 -5.40
C GLY A 18 3.04 -22.58 -3.87
N ASN A 19 4.11 -23.12 -3.31
CA ASN A 19 4.31 -23.27 -1.86
C ASN A 19 4.77 -21.95 -1.17
N ARG A 20 4.19 -20.81 -1.52
CA ARG A 20 4.54 -19.52 -0.93
C ARG A 20 3.50 -19.09 0.10
N VAL A 21 3.98 -18.58 1.22
CA VAL A 21 3.15 -18.02 2.30
C VAL A 21 3.46 -16.53 2.41
N GLY A 22 2.44 -15.70 2.35
CA GLY A 22 2.58 -14.27 2.59
C GLY A 22 2.32 -13.91 4.07
N PRO A 23 2.60 -12.67 4.45
CA PRO A 23 2.41 -12.19 5.83
C PRO A 23 0.95 -12.25 6.26
N GLU A 24 0.00 -12.15 5.33
CA GLU A 24 -1.44 -12.26 5.58
C GLU A 24 -1.83 -13.54 6.29
N HIS A 25 -1.10 -14.63 6.05
CA HIS A 25 -1.38 -15.90 6.71
C HIS A 25 -1.17 -15.84 8.22
N GLY A 26 0.00 -15.36 8.65
CA GLY A 26 0.29 -15.18 10.10
C GLY A 26 -0.57 -14.11 10.73
N PHE A 27 -0.76 -12.99 10.03
CA PHE A 27 -1.62 -11.89 10.49
C PHE A 27 -3.07 -12.37 10.71
N GLY A 28 -3.65 -13.07 9.74
CA GLY A 28 -5.03 -13.56 9.83
C GLY A 28 -5.24 -14.56 10.95
N HIS A 29 -4.27 -15.43 11.23
CA HIS A 29 -4.36 -16.33 12.38
C HIS A 29 -4.41 -15.56 13.70
N ILE A 30 -3.54 -14.55 13.88
CA ILE A 30 -3.53 -13.74 15.11
C ILE A 30 -4.82 -12.95 15.25
N MET A 31 -5.27 -12.27 14.19
CA MET A 31 -6.54 -11.54 14.21
C MET A 31 -7.71 -12.45 14.53
N GLY A 32 -7.76 -13.65 13.96
CA GLY A 32 -8.79 -14.63 14.25
C GLY A 32 -8.75 -15.23 15.65
N TRP A 33 -7.68 -15.06 16.43
CA TRP A 33 -7.63 -15.41 17.85
C TRP A 33 -8.12 -14.27 18.74
N TYR A 34 -7.91 -13.01 18.34
CA TYR A 34 -8.27 -11.85 19.13
C TYR A 34 -9.72 -11.41 18.93
N HIS A 35 -10.33 -11.73 17.79
CA HIS A 35 -11.69 -11.33 17.46
C HIS A 35 -12.63 -12.54 17.48
N GLU A 36 -13.75 -12.40 18.16
CA GLU A 36 -14.83 -13.39 18.13
C GLU A 36 -15.62 -13.30 16.81
N GLU A 37 -15.73 -12.08 16.27
CA GLU A 37 -16.33 -11.80 14.98
C GLU A 37 -15.45 -12.32 13.82
N PRO A 38 -16.04 -12.65 12.68
CA PRO A 38 -15.29 -13.00 11.48
C PRO A 38 -14.38 -11.85 11.02
N VAL A 39 -13.15 -12.17 10.65
CA VAL A 39 -12.19 -11.22 10.11
C VAL A 39 -12.02 -11.48 8.61
N LEU A 40 -12.40 -10.50 7.79
CA LEU A 40 -12.13 -10.48 6.36
C LEU A 40 -10.78 -9.82 6.11
N LEU A 41 -9.89 -10.50 5.39
CA LEU A 41 -8.64 -9.94 4.91
C LEU A 41 -8.72 -9.72 3.40
N ILE A 42 -8.61 -8.48 2.97
CA ILE A 42 -8.49 -8.13 1.56
C ILE A 42 -7.02 -7.83 1.27
N LYS A 43 -6.39 -8.66 0.44
CA LYS A 43 -5.01 -8.46 0.03
C LYS A 43 -4.95 -7.82 -1.33
N ALA A 44 -4.65 -6.53 -1.36
CA ALA A 44 -4.40 -5.76 -2.56
C ALA A 44 -2.90 -5.47 -2.69
N SER A 45 -2.19 -6.27 -3.48
CA SER A 45 -0.73 -6.12 -3.59
C SER A 45 -0.20 -6.67 -4.92
N GLN A 46 0.82 -5.99 -5.45
CA GLN A 46 1.59 -6.47 -6.58
C GLN A 46 3.09 -6.34 -6.30
N GLY A 47 3.87 -7.31 -6.76
CA GLY A 47 5.31 -7.35 -6.54
C GLY A 47 6.06 -6.25 -7.29
N ASN A 48 7.14 -5.76 -6.67
CA ASN A 48 8.07 -4.80 -7.27
C ASN A 48 7.44 -3.44 -7.65
N ARG A 49 6.51 -2.94 -6.82
CA ARG A 49 5.86 -1.64 -6.97
C ARG A 49 6.37 -0.65 -5.95
N SER A 50 6.47 0.63 -6.37
CA SER A 50 6.92 1.75 -5.55
C SER A 50 5.76 2.60 -5.06
N ILE A 51 5.93 3.25 -3.91
CA ILE A 51 5.02 4.32 -3.48
C ILE A 51 5.37 5.65 -4.17
N GLY A 52 6.57 5.76 -4.70
CA GLY A 52 7.03 6.96 -5.43
C GLY A 52 6.49 7.08 -6.86
N TRP A 53 5.85 6.01 -7.39
CA TRP A 53 5.28 5.99 -8.74
C TRP A 53 4.01 5.15 -8.81
N ASP A 54 4.10 3.83 -8.56
CA ASP A 54 3.00 2.89 -8.79
C ASP A 54 1.82 3.11 -7.84
N PHE A 55 2.09 3.27 -6.55
CA PHE A 55 1.14 3.59 -5.50
C PHE A 55 1.18 5.08 -5.10
N TYR A 56 1.57 5.96 -6.02
CA TYR A 56 1.67 7.39 -5.71
C TYR A 56 0.29 7.90 -5.27
N PRO A 57 0.16 8.43 -4.02
CA PRO A 57 -1.16 8.64 -3.45
C PRO A 57 -1.96 9.75 -4.14
N PRO A 58 -3.30 9.67 -4.18
CA PRO A 58 -4.17 10.73 -4.67
C PRO A 58 -3.81 12.12 -4.13
N GLY A 59 -3.85 13.13 -5.00
CA GLY A 59 -3.51 14.51 -4.66
C GLY A 59 -2.01 14.81 -4.51
N SER A 60 -1.13 13.82 -4.68
CA SER A 60 0.31 14.04 -4.64
C SER A 60 0.79 14.84 -5.86
N PRO A 61 1.54 15.95 -5.66
CA PRO A 61 1.89 16.89 -6.73
C PRO A 61 3.07 16.40 -7.57
N GLN A 62 3.24 17.02 -8.73
CA GLN A 62 4.51 16.98 -9.47
C GLN A 62 5.65 17.53 -8.61
N TYR A 63 6.87 17.10 -8.94
CA TYR A 63 8.06 17.65 -8.33
C TYR A 63 9.26 17.62 -9.30
N VAL A 64 10.25 18.46 -9.03
CA VAL A 64 11.44 18.60 -9.89
C VAL A 64 12.68 18.10 -9.16
N VAL A 65 13.52 17.34 -9.83
CA VAL A 65 14.85 16.92 -9.37
C VAL A 65 15.85 17.12 -10.50
N GLY A 66 16.80 18.03 -10.30
CA GLY A 66 17.72 18.44 -11.36
C GLY A 66 16.97 19.09 -12.53
N ASP A 67 17.14 18.55 -13.70
CA ASP A 67 16.49 18.96 -14.94
C ASP A 67 15.23 18.14 -15.30
N MET A 68 14.79 17.25 -14.41
CA MET A 68 13.66 16.36 -14.63
C MET A 68 12.45 16.75 -13.78
N THR A 69 11.30 16.83 -14.41
CA THR A 69 9.98 16.86 -13.77
C THR A 69 9.49 15.43 -13.60
N TYR A 70 9.01 15.10 -12.40
CA TYR A 70 8.37 13.83 -12.06
C TYR A 70 6.87 14.03 -11.96
N ALA A 71 6.13 13.08 -12.47
CA ALA A 71 4.67 13.14 -12.55
C ALA A 71 4.00 13.26 -11.17
N GLY A 72 2.96 14.08 -11.11
CA GLY A 72 1.97 14.08 -10.07
C GLY A 72 0.98 12.93 -10.23
N TYR A 73 0.16 12.65 -9.19
CA TYR A 73 -0.87 11.61 -9.26
C TYR A 73 -1.77 11.79 -10.50
N GLY A 74 -2.01 10.69 -11.20
CA GLY A 74 -2.80 10.66 -12.43
C GLY A 74 -2.04 11.07 -13.69
N GLU A 75 -0.82 11.56 -13.59
CA GLU A 75 -0.04 12.05 -14.73
C GLU A 75 0.91 10.99 -15.29
N THR A 76 1.32 11.22 -16.53
CA THR A 76 2.20 10.34 -17.31
C THR A 76 3.01 11.18 -18.33
N PRO A 77 4.22 10.79 -18.74
CA PRO A 77 4.99 9.62 -18.29
C PRO A 77 5.58 9.82 -16.87
N ASN A 78 6.27 8.82 -16.34
CA ASN A 78 6.88 8.89 -15.01
C ASN A 78 7.71 10.16 -14.76
N LYS A 79 8.51 10.57 -15.77
CA LYS A 79 9.32 11.79 -15.74
C LYS A 79 9.65 12.27 -17.12
N TRP A 80 9.94 13.58 -17.25
CA TRP A 80 10.36 14.24 -18.48
C TRP A 80 11.31 15.40 -18.20
N LEU A 81 11.99 15.90 -19.22
CA LEU A 81 12.80 17.12 -19.08
C LEU A 81 11.89 18.29 -18.71
N THR A 82 12.30 19.10 -17.73
CA THR A 82 11.53 20.27 -17.28
C THR A 82 11.29 21.29 -18.41
N THR A 83 12.12 21.25 -19.46
CA THR A 83 11.96 22.06 -20.67
C THR A 83 10.95 21.47 -21.67
N ASP A 84 10.53 20.23 -21.50
CA ASP A 84 9.52 19.61 -22.34
C ASP A 84 8.13 19.98 -21.82
N THR A 85 7.42 20.80 -22.58
CA THR A 85 6.08 21.29 -22.22
C THR A 85 4.96 20.37 -22.69
N ASN A 86 5.27 19.31 -23.43
CA ASN A 86 4.27 18.37 -23.94
C ASN A 86 4.84 16.92 -23.98
N PRO A 87 5.15 16.34 -22.83
CA PRO A 87 5.70 14.99 -22.76
C PRO A 87 4.77 13.97 -23.37
N THR A 88 5.33 12.98 -24.06
CA THR A 88 4.54 11.91 -24.69
C THR A 88 3.97 10.98 -23.62
N PRO A 89 2.63 10.88 -23.48
CA PRO A 89 2.00 9.99 -22.49
C PRO A 89 2.32 8.52 -22.74
N VAL A 90 2.33 7.74 -21.66
CA VAL A 90 2.36 6.28 -21.69
C VAL A 90 1.14 5.74 -20.95
N THR A 91 0.83 4.45 -21.12
CA THR A 91 -0.35 3.84 -20.51
C THR A 91 -0.29 3.73 -18.99
N TRP A 92 0.91 3.67 -18.42
CA TRP A 92 1.11 3.65 -16.97
C TRP A 92 1.25 5.07 -16.43
N TYR A 93 0.40 5.46 -15.48
CA TYR A 93 0.42 6.77 -14.84
C TYR A 93 0.80 6.67 -13.34
N ALA A 94 1.18 7.79 -12.75
CA ALA A 94 1.49 7.88 -11.33
C ALA A 94 0.26 7.57 -10.47
N GLY A 95 0.35 6.57 -9.60
CA GLY A 95 -0.76 6.13 -8.77
C GLY A 95 -1.64 5.03 -9.37
N LYS A 96 -1.36 4.58 -10.60
CA LYS A 96 -2.18 3.57 -11.26
C LYS A 96 -2.43 2.32 -10.40
N GLN A 97 -1.42 1.83 -9.70
CA GLN A 97 -1.57 0.67 -8.83
C GLN A 97 -2.38 0.98 -7.57
N TYR A 98 -2.37 2.23 -7.11
CA TYR A 98 -3.25 2.69 -6.05
C TYR A 98 -4.71 2.55 -6.48
N ASP A 99 -5.05 3.10 -7.64
CA ASP A 99 -6.38 3.04 -8.21
C ASP A 99 -6.83 1.58 -8.41
N GLU A 100 -6.04 0.77 -9.08
CA GLU A 100 -6.33 -0.65 -9.34
C GLU A 100 -6.53 -1.49 -8.07
N CYS A 101 -5.87 -1.16 -6.97
CA CYS A 101 -5.96 -1.91 -5.73
C CYS A 101 -7.10 -1.45 -4.82
N PHE A 102 -7.45 -0.16 -4.86
CA PHE A 102 -8.24 0.44 -3.79
C PHE A 102 -9.50 1.16 -4.23
N LEU A 103 -9.56 1.68 -5.46
CA LEU A 103 -10.66 2.53 -5.91
C LEU A 103 -11.62 1.79 -6.85
N ASP A 104 -12.88 2.25 -6.86
CA ASP A 104 -13.81 1.90 -7.93
C ASP A 104 -13.27 2.42 -9.27
N GLU A 105 -13.50 1.68 -10.36
CA GLU A 105 -12.99 2.05 -11.69
C GLU A 105 -13.48 3.43 -12.15
N SER A 106 -14.64 3.86 -11.69
CA SER A 106 -15.19 5.20 -12.00
C SER A 106 -14.39 6.35 -11.35
N ASP A 107 -13.62 6.05 -10.31
CA ASP A 107 -12.81 7.02 -9.56
C ASP A 107 -11.34 7.05 -10.01
N TRP A 108 -10.94 6.21 -10.96
CA TRP A 108 -9.58 6.15 -11.45
C TRP A 108 -9.16 7.43 -12.17
N ALA A 109 -7.94 7.86 -11.93
CA ALA A 109 -7.27 8.88 -12.72
C ALA A 109 -6.34 8.19 -13.74
N PRO A 110 -6.31 8.59 -15.02
CA PRO A 110 -7.32 9.34 -15.79
C PRO A 110 -8.54 8.47 -16.12
N ALA A 111 -9.70 9.08 -16.18
CA ALA A 111 -10.96 8.38 -16.49
C ALA A 111 -10.85 7.55 -17.79
N GLY A 112 -11.20 6.27 -17.72
CA GLY A 112 -11.20 5.36 -18.87
C GLY A 112 -9.86 4.67 -19.16
N ALA A 113 -8.88 4.74 -18.27
CA ALA A 113 -7.65 3.94 -18.37
C ALA A 113 -7.94 2.46 -18.06
N GLY A 114 -8.71 1.80 -18.93
CA GLY A 114 -9.18 0.44 -18.74
C GLY A 114 -8.07 -0.56 -18.42
N PHE A 115 -8.34 -1.39 -17.43
CA PHE A 115 -7.66 -2.64 -17.15
C PHE A 115 -8.67 -3.79 -17.18
N ASP A 116 -8.18 -5.01 -17.39
CA ASP A 116 -8.99 -6.18 -17.15
C ASP A 116 -9.51 -6.12 -15.70
N ALA A 117 -10.81 -6.30 -15.52
CA ALA A 117 -11.50 -6.20 -14.24
C ALA A 117 -10.77 -7.02 -13.16
N VAL A 118 -9.93 -6.36 -12.41
CA VAL A 118 -9.30 -6.92 -11.22
C VAL A 118 -10.22 -6.56 -10.06
N THR A 119 -10.75 -7.55 -9.38
CA THR A 119 -11.51 -7.34 -8.15
C THR A 119 -10.60 -6.65 -7.15
N ASN A 120 -10.83 -5.38 -6.92
CA ASN A 120 -10.08 -4.55 -5.98
C ASN A 120 -10.77 -4.47 -4.61
N ALA A 121 -10.21 -3.69 -3.69
CA ALA A 121 -10.77 -3.60 -2.34
C ALA A 121 -12.15 -2.90 -2.34
N ALA A 122 -12.34 -1.88 -3.17
CA ALA A 122 -13.63 -1.19 -3.29
C ALA A 122 -14.71 -2.12 -3.85
N ASP A 123 -14.40 -2.91 -4.89
CA ASP A 123 -15.32 -3.90 -5.48
C ASP A 123 -15.76 -4.94 -4.45
N VAL A 124 -14.83 -5.46 -3.67
CA VAL A 124 -15.14 -6.44 -2.61
C VAL A 124 -16.13 -5.84 -1.61
N LEU A 125 -15.89 -4.61 -1.18
CA LEU A 125 -16.74 -3.96 -0.18
C LEU A 125 -18.09 -3.54 -0.77
N ALA A 126 -18.13 -3.06 -2.00
CA ALA A 126 -19.37 -2.72 -2.69
C ALA A 126 -20.27 -3.94 -2.93
N ASN A 127 -19.68 -5.12 -3.13
CA ASN A 127 -20.38 -6.38 -3.34
C ASN A 127 -20.43 -7.26 -2.10
N PHE A 128 -20.15 -6.72 -0.91
CA PHE A 128 -20.04 -7.47 0.34
C PHE A 128 -21.24 -8.39 0.60
N ASP A 129 -22.44 -7.88 0.47
CA ASP A 129 -23.70 -8.63 0.73
C ASP A 129 -23.88 -9.82 -0.23
N THR A 130 -23.42 -9.67 -1.47
CA THR A 130 -23.46 -10.74 -2.48
C THR A 130 -22.38 -11.78 -2.25
N LEU A 131 -21.16 -11.34 -1.90
CA LEU A 131 -20.01 -12.20 -1.66
C LEU A 131 -20.12 -12.95 -0.34
N TYR A 132 -20.76 -12.32 0.67
CA TYR A 132 -20.88 -12.84 2.03
C TYR A 132 -22.32 -12.79 2.53
N PRO A 133 -23.26 -13.51 1.92
CA PRO A 133 -24.68 -13.44 2.23
C PRO A 133 -25.01 -13.78 3.68
N ASP A 134 -24.24 -14.66 4.31
CA ASP A 134 -24.41 -15.02 5.73
C ASP A 134 -24.15 -13.84 6.70
N TRP A 135 -23.44 -12.82 6.22
CA TRP A 135 -23.01 -11.64 7.01
C TRP A 135 -23.68 -10.34 6.52
N ALA A 136 -24.40 -10.37 5.42
CA ALA A 136 -25.01 -9.19 4.77
C ALA A 136 -25.84 -8.35 5.73
N ALA A 137 -26.67 -8.99 6.59
CA ALA A 137 -27.51 -8.28 7.54
C ALA A 137 -26.74 -7.55 8.67
N GLN A 138 -25.47 -7.90 8.89
CA GLN A 138 -24.61 -7.31 9.92
C GLN A 138 -23.71 -6.20 9.35
N GLY A 139 -23.46 -6.24 8.03
CA GLY A 139 -22.52 -5.35 7.36
C GLY A 139 -21.06 -5.63 7.78
N TYR A 140 -20.21 -4.65 7.58
CA TYR A 140 -18.79 -4.71 7.93
C TYR A 140 -18.31 -3.37 8.52
N GLU A 141 -17.18 -3.40 9.18
CA GLU A 141 -16.38 -2.21 9.54
C GLU A 141 -14.94 -2.35 9.05
N ILE A 142 -14.30 -1.23 8.78
CA ILE A 142 -12.86 -1.21 8.44
C ILE A 142 -12.07 -1.28 9.74
N ALA A 143 -11.62 -2.47 10.10
CA ALA A 143 -10.86 -2.72 11.32
C ALA A 143 -9.43 -2.15 11.27
N GLY A 144 -8.88 -1.90 10.07
CA GLY A 144 -7.57 -1.27 9.92
C GLY A 144 -6.86 -1.65 8.62
N PHE A 145 -5.68 -1.09 8.46
CA PHE A 145 -4.81 -1.28 7.30
C PHE A 145 -3.45 -1.82 7.70
N VAL A 146 -2.86 -2.64 6.85
CA VAL A 146 -1.49 -3.14 7.00
C VAL A 146 -0.70 -2.83 5.74
N TRP A 147 0.42 -2.13 5.89
CA TRP A 147 1.31 -1.78 4.79
C TRP A 147 2.69 -2.40 4.97
N TRP A 148 3.11 -3.21 4.02
CA TRP A 148 4.44 -3.80 3.99
C TRP A 148 5.03 -3.72 2.58
N GLN A 149 5.65 -2.60 2.27
CA GLN A 149 6.22 -2.28 0.97
C GLN A 149 7.47 -1.41 1.19
N GLY A 150 8.31 -1.18 0.18
CA GLY A 150 9.47 -0.28 0.24
C GLY A 150 10.67 -0.80 -0.54
N HIS A 151 10.65 -2.09 -0.94
CA HIS A 151 11.76 -2.67 -1.68
C HIS A 151 12.05 -1.92 -2.99
N LYS A 152 11.03 -1.55 -3.76
CA LYS A 152 11.24 -0.83 -5.03
C LYS A 152 11.77 0.58 -4.80
N ASP A 153 11.26 1.29 -3.81
CA ASP A 153 11.66 2.67 -3.52
C ASP A 153 13.11 2.79 -3.09
N HIS A 154 13.63 1.84 -2.27
CA HIS A 154 15.02 1.91 -1.83
C HIS A 154 16.04 1.74 -2.97
N THR A 155 15.63 1.21 -4.11
CA THR A 155 16.49 1.08 -5.30
C THR A 155 16.56 2.36 -6.14
N ASP A 156 15.77 3.38 -5.79
CA ASP A 156 15.68 4.64 -6.53
C ASP A 156 16.05 5.83 -5.65
N GLY A 157 17.09 6.58 -6.08
CA GLY A 157 17.61 7.73 -5.33
C GLY A 157 16.67 8.95 -5.34
N VAL A 158 15.62 8.95 -6.13
CA VAL A 158 14.60 10.00 -6.16
C VAL A 158 13.40 9.64 -5.28
N TYR A 159 13.00 8.37 -5.26
CA TYR A 159 11.85 7.92 -4.48
C TYR A 159 12.19 7.74 -3.00
N ALA A 160 13.36 7.18 -2.68
CA ALA A 160 13.74 6.93 -1.30
C ALA A 160 13.68 8.16 -0.39
N PRO A 161 14.19 9.36 -0.78
CA PRO A 161 14.08 10.57 0.05
C PRO A 161 12.65 11.09 0.27
N ARG A 162 11.70 10.66 -0.57
CA ARG A 162 10.30 11.07 -0.51
C ARG A 162 9.37 10.02 0.12
N TYR A 163 9.92 8.88 0.44
CA TYR A 163 9.15 7.73 0.91
C TYR A 163 8.30 8.06 2.14
N GLU A 164 8.86 8.74 3.11
CA GLU A 164 8.17 9.10 4.36
C GLU A 164 6.93 9.96 4.08
N GLN A 165 7.10 11.04 3.30
CA GLN A 165 5.98 11.92 2.95
C GLN A 165 4.91 11.18 2.11
N ASN A 166 5.33 10.36 1.15
CA ASN A 166 4.41 9.57 0.35
C ASN A 166 3.63 8.56 1.22
N LEU A 167 4.28 7.98 2.23
CA LEU A 167 3.61 7.08 3.17
C LEU A 167 2.60 7.81 4.04
N VAL A 168 2.89 9.02 4.48
CA VAL A 168 1.92 9.89 5.19
C VAL A 168 0.71 10.15 4.31
N ASN A 169 0.93 10.55 3.06
CA ASN A 169 -0.14 10.80 2.11
C ASN A 169 -0.97 9.52 1.86
N LEU A 170 -0.32 8.36 1.69
CA LEU A 170 -0.99 7.07 1.52
C LEU A 170 -1.92 6.75 2.70
N ILE A 171 -1.44 6.90 3.93
CA ILE A 171 -2.24 6.66 5.14
C ILE A 171 -3.49 7.54 5.15
N GLN A 172 -3.33 8.82 4.81
CA GLN A 172 -4.43 9.78 4.76
C GLN A 172 -5.42 9.47 3.63
N SER A 173 -4.92 9.15 2.43
CA SER A 173 -5.75 8.80 1.27
C SER A 173 -6.58 7.54 1.55
N LEU A 174 -5.97 6.45 2.02
CA LEU A 174 -6.70 5.22 2.34
C LEU A 174 -7.78 5.44 3.40
N ARG A 175 -7.49 6.24 4.43
CA ARG A 175 -8.51 6.58 5.44
C ARG A 175 -9.66 7.40 4.89
N THR A 176 -9.38 8.27 3.92
CA THR A 176 -10.40 9.08 3.24
C THR A 176 -11.25 8.21 2.32
N ASP A 177 -10.61 7.45 1.44
CA ASP A 177 -11.28 6.67 0.40
C ASP A 177 -12.17 5.56 0.99
N PHE A 178 -11.73 4.95 2.11
CA PHE A 178 -12.52 3.96 2.83
C PHE A 178 -13.42 4.55 3.93
N ASN A 179 -13.54 5.88 4.01
CA ASN A 179 -14.33 6.57 5.06
C ASN A 179 -14.01 6.07 6.49
N ALA A 180 -12.72 5.84 6.77
CA ALA A 180 -12.25 5.25 8.02
C ALA A 180 -11.15 6.13 8.67
N PRO A 181 -11.47 7.40 9.07
CA PRO A 181 -10.48 8.40 9.44
C PRO A 181 -9.59 8.03 10.63
N ASN A 182 -10.10 7.15 11.51
CA ASN A 182 -9.39 6.70 12.71
C ASN A 182 -8.97 5.24 12.64
N ALA A 183 -9.14 4.57 11.50
CA ALA A 183 -8.77 3.17 11.38
C ALA A 183 -7.29 2.95 11.73
N PRO A 184 -6.99 1.96 12.58
CA PRO A 184 -5.62 1.55 12.86
C PRO A 184 -4.82 1.29 11.59
N PHE A 185 -3.58 1.76 11.55
CA PHE A 185 -2.68 1.56 10.43
C PHE A 185 -1.35 0.98 10.92
N VAL A 186 -1.01 -0.20 10.45
CA VAL A 186 0.24 -0.87 10.81
C VAL A 186 1.20 -0.84 9.64
N VAL A 187 2.39 -0.28 9.86
CA VAL A 187 3.48 -0.23 8.89
C VAL A 187 4.54 -1.23 9.30
N ALA A 188 4.79 -2.24 8.47
CA ALA A 188 5.93 -3.12 8.63
C ALA A 188 7.12 -2.55 7.84
N SER A 189 8.27 -2.36 8.49
CA SER A 189 9.47 -1.85 7.81
C SER A 189 10.02 -2.87 6.80
N ILE A 190 10.80 -2.40 5.82
CA ILE A 190 11.65 -3.31 5.07
C ILE A 190 12.66 -3.95 6.03
N GLY A 191 12.86 -5.27 5.92
CA GLY A 191 13.71 -6.03 6.86
C GLY A 191 14.69 -7.00 6.19
N PHE A 192 14.70 -7.04 4.84
CA PHE A 192 15.56 -7.96 4.11
C PHE A 192 17.06 -7.71 4.35
N GLY A 193 17.79 -8.81 4.44
CA GLY A 193 19.22 -8.80 4.75
C GLY A 193 19.56 -8.62 6.24
N GLY A 194 18.56 -8.49 7.14
CA GLY A 194 18.77 -8.42 8.60
C GLY A 194 19.81 -7.39 9.04
N GLY A 195 20.33 -7.54 10.26
CA GLY A 195 21.39 -6.67 10.80
C GLY A 195 20.92 -5.30 11.27
N ALA A 196 21.84 -4.36 11.45
CA ALA A 196 21.53 -3.00 11.87
C ALA A 196 21.18 -2.12 10.65
N VAL A 197 20.21 -1.21 10.83
CA VAL A 197 19.83 -0.29 9.75
C VAL A 197 20.98 0.61 9.33
N GLY A 198 21.84 1.02 10.25
CA GLY A 198 23.01 1.86 9.97
C GLY A 198 24.05 1.24 9.04
N ASP A 199 24.04 -0.09 8.90
CA ASP A 199 24.94 -0.82 7.99
C ASP A 199 24.37 -0.96 6.58
N LYS A 200 23.16 -0.46 6.34
CA LYS A 200 22.47 -0.54 5.05
C LYS A 200 22.83 0.64 4.14
N PRO A 201 22.66 0.50 2.80
CA PRO A 201 22.78 1.62 1.87
C PRO A 201 21.88 2.81 2.26
N ALA A 202 22.30 4.03 1.94
CA ALA A 202 21.59 5.25 2.34
C ALA A 202 20.10 5.27 1.96
N ASN A 203 19.75 4.86 0.74
CA ASN A 203 18.35 4.79 0.32
C ASN A 203 17.53 3.76 1.11
N TYR A 204 18.14 2.65 1.52
CA TYR A 204 17.49 1.69 2.41
C TYR A 204 17.18 2.34 3.76
N GLN A 205 18.17 3.05 4.32
CA GLN A 205 18.02 3.75 5.59
C GLN A 205 16.89 4.79 5.51
N LEU A 206 16.82 5.57 4.42
CA LEU A 206 15.75 6.55 4.21
C LEU A 206 14.36 5.90 4.22
N VAL A 207 14.18 4.83 3.48
CA VAL A 207 12.89 4.11 3.43
C VAL A 207 12.55 3.49 4.80
N HIS A 208 13.50 2.77 5.41
CA HIS A 208 13.29 2.16 6.72
C HIS A 208 12.96 3.20 7.80
N ASN A 209 13.73 4.29 7.84
CA ASN A 209 13.52 5.35 8.83
C ASN A 209 12.18 6.05 8.63
N GLY A 210 11.77 6.33 7.39
CA GLY A 210 10.45 6.87 7.08
C GLY A 210 9.32 5.94 7.53
N GLN A 211 9.48 4.63 7.34
CA GLN A 211 8.53 3.63 7.85
C GLN A 211 8.43 3.64 9.37
N MET A 212 9.55 3.81 10.06
CA MET A 212 9.55 3.87 11.52
C MET A 212 9.01 5.21 12.04
N ALA A 213 9.32 6.31 11.35
CA ALA A 213 8.94 7.67 11.73
C ALA A 213 7.42 7.85 11.84
N VAL A 214 6.65 7.36 10.85
CA VAL A 214 5.18 7.55 10.82
C VAL A 214 4.45 6.90 12.00
N GLY A 215 5.05 5.89 12.63
CA GLY A 215 4.52 5.26 13.85
C GLY A 215 5.02 5.88 15.16
N ASP A 216 5.85 6.92 15.09
CA ASP A 216 6.37 7.64 16.25
C ASP A 216 5.50 8.86 16.56
N PRO A 217 4.76 8.86 17.69
CA PRO A 217 3.88 9.99 18.05
C PRO A 217 4.65 11.30 18.34
N ALA A 218 5.96 11.24 18.60
CA ALA A 218 6.77 12.44 18.76
C ALA A 218 7.04 13.14 17.42
N GLN A 219 7.14 12.38 16.33
CA GLN A 219 7.32 12.92 14.98
C GLN A 219 5.98 13.20 14.29
N TYR A 220 4.99 12.33 14.48
CA TYR A 220 3.64 12.45 13.90
C TYR A 220 2.54 12.43 14.98
N PRO A 221 2.36 13.53 15.74
CA PRO A 221 1.34 13.60 16.79
C PRO A 221 -0.09 13.33 16.28
N GLY A 222 -0.38 13.71 15.02
CA GLY A 222 -1.68 13.45 14.38
C GLY A 222 -1.97 11.96 14.12
N PHE A 223 -0.96 11.11 14.20
CA PHE A 223 -1.09 9.64 14.07
C PHE A 223 -1.03 8.91 15.42
N ALA A 224 -0.88 9.66 16.52
CA ALA A 224 -0.76 9.08 17.86
C ALA A 224 -1.94 8.15 18.18
N GLY A 225 -1.62 6.93 18.60
CA GLY A 225 -2.62 5.92 18.94
C GLY A 225 -3.30 5.22 17.75
N THR A 226 -3.12 5.69 16.52
CA THR A 226 -3.76 5.13 15.33
C THR A 226 -2.80 4.61 14.26
N VAL A 227 -1.53 4.98 14.30
CA VAL A 227 -0.50 4.42 13.43
C VAL A 227 0.58 3.76 14.27
N LYS A 228 1.03 2.58 13.87
CA LYS A 228 2.10 1.85 14.53
C LYS A 228 3.06 1.25 13.52
N SER A 229 4.35 1.47 13.75
CA SER A 229 5.41 0.86 12.94
C SER A 229 6.02 -0.35 13.65
N VAL A 230 6.34 -1.36 12.86
CA VAL A 230 6.99 -2.60 13.33
C VAL A 230 8.33 -2.74 12.61
N ASN A 231 9.42 -2.75 13.37
CA ASN A 231 10.75 -3.04 12.82
C ASN A 231 10.87 -4.53 12.51
N THR A 232 10.98 -4.89 11.23
CA THR A 232 11.06 -6.29 10.79
C THR A 232 12.48 -6.81 10.64
N LEU A 233 13.53 -5.96 10.71
CA LEU A 233 14.94 -6.36 10.61
C LEU A 233 15.33 -7.51 11.54
N PRO A 234 14.94 -7.51 12.85
CA PRO A 234 15.30 -8.59 13.78
C PRO A 234 14.73 -9.96 13.42
N TYR A 235 13.69 -9.98 12.60
CA TYR A 235 12.98 -11.22 12.22
C TYR A 235 13.50 -11.83 10.91
N TRP A 236 14.43 -11.17 10.24
CA TRP A 236 15.05 -11.73 9.03
C TRP A 236 15.76 -13.05 9.34
N ARG A 237 15.54 -14.03 8.50
CA ARG A 237 16.26 -15.32 8.53
C ARG A 237 16.89 -15.58 7.17
N THR A 238 18.18 -15.88 7.16
CA THR A 238 18.84 -16.46 5.98
C THR A 238 18.38 -17.91 5.87
N LEU A 239 17.89 -18.28 4.70
CA LEU A 239 17.56 -19.67 4.35
C LEU A 239 18.83 -20.44 4.07
#